data_3820884b1690af734b6298122cf9a898
#
_entry.id   3820884b1690af734b6298122cf9a898
#
_cell.length_a   1.000
_cell.length_b   1.000
_cell.length_c   1.000
_cell.angle_alpha   90.00
_cell.angle_beta   90.00
_cell.angle_gamma   90.00
#
_symmetry.space_group_name_H-M   'P 1'
#
loop_
_entity.id
_entity.type
_entity.pdbx_description
1 polymer ?
#
loop_
_entity_poly.entity_id
_entity_poly.type
_entity_poly.pdbx_seq_one_letter_code
_entity_poly.pdbx_strand_id
1 'polypeptide(L)'
;MKRSVLRLVCLLLCLLQFTVLFAACKKEPEEKPTETTDNTQKGDGTVDENGYELDSINRTLGGKEVNILTYTTSKDYLAPEQHTNGANYITDEVYMRNLELEARLGCTFNFVYVNGEWNDRTTFVSAAEKSGDSNYDIICSYSLWPSLLVVRGLLTNLKNLEYPELSKPWWPDSLSNYEVEGALYYVSNNSSIETVRSLSVMLVQNKMLEKRGLESLEDDVLDGTWTMDKMISYALMVDTNMDLPVSEREFGLVSWGETGIDYMYYGAGLEMVVKDANDKHVLMPETQTHKERVLTFISKLSPLCTTERFDMPRNSDVLNSARAMFYVASMEDVQTLEDGNIYSVYPLPKLDETQKEYRTISHNSYDTWCIPTTAANREDSALVIEGFASSDYRTLAPLYYENRLKIRYSKDEIGAEIFDIVRHSAYLDFGRIASATLGVMEVPIRSCFWYEEEVQCTDRYITQLGENINMYKTSLKSILKYYEMYSDR
;
A
#
# COMPACT_ATOMS: atom_id res chain seq x y z
N MET A 1 56.30 -1.24 -41.61
CA MET A 1 55.28 -1.71 -42.56
C MET A 1 54.01 -2.33 -41.84
N LYS A 2 54.13 -3.17 -40.84
CA LYS A 2 52.95 -3.86 -40.22
C LYS A 2 51.96 -2.94 -39.49
N ARG A 3 52.34 -1.82 -38.87
CA ARG A 3 51.46 -0.91 -38.18
C ARG A 3 50.64 0.00 -39.11
N SER A 4 51.13 0.33 -40.29
CA SER A 4 50.42 1.17 -41.27
C SER A 4 49.31 0.38 -41.99
N VAL A 5 49.55 -0.92 -42.25
CA VAL A 5 48.51 -1.80 -42.86
C VAL A 5 47.39 -2.06 -41.93
N LEU A 6 47.62 -2.25 -40.58
CA LEU A 6 46.59 -2.45 -39.59
C LEU A 6 45.68 -1.21 -39.43
N ARG A 7 46.27 -0.01 -39.49
CA ARG A 7 45.47 1.25 -39.43
C ARG A 7 44.63 1.44 -40.70
N LEU A 8 45.08 1.03 -41.85
CA LEU A 8 44.36 1.10 -43.11
C LEU A 8 43.16 0.12 -43.11
N VAL A 9 43.34 -1.09 -42.56
CA VAL A 9 42.28 -2.10 -42.41
C VAL A 9 41.23 -1.65 -41.43
N CYS A 10 41.60 -1.04 -40.28
CA CYS A 10 40.63 -0.48 -39.34
C CYS A 10 39.80 0.68 -39.94
N LEU A 11 40.44 1.57 -40.71
CA LEU A 11 39.74 2.67 -41.40
C LEU A 11 38.78 2.15 -42.47
N LEU A 12 39.14 1.10 -43.22
CA LEU A 12 38.28 0.46 -44.21
C LEU A 12 37.08 -0.25 -43.55
N LEU A 13 37.24 -0.90 -42.38
CA LEU A 13 36.18 -1.51 -41.64
C LEU A 13 35.21 -0.47 -41.07
N CYS A 14 35.69 0.67 -40.56
CA CYS A 14 34.84 1.77 -40.12
C CYS A 14 34.05 2.39 -41.28
N LEU A 15 34.64 2.55 -42.48
CA LEU A 15 33.96 3.06 -43.67
C LEU A 15 32.88 2.09 -44.18
N LEU A 16 33.10 0.76 -44.06
CA LEU A 16 32.10 -0.24 -44.41
C LEU A 16 30.89 -0.21 -43.47
N GLN A 17 31.08 0.08 -42.19
CA GLN A 17 29.98 0.21 -41.25
C GLN A 17 29.12 1.47 -41.50
N PHE A 18 29.74 2.57 -41.97
CA PHE A 18 29.01 3.78 -42.38
C PHE A 18 28.17 3.58 -43.63
N THR A 19 28.59 2.77 -44.58
CA THR A 19 27.83 2.49 -45.82
C THR A 19 26.61 1.62 -45.57
N VAL A 20 26.62 0.75 -44.58
CA VAL A 20 25.44 -0.07 -44.17
C VAL A 20 24.37 0.79 -43.50
N LEU A 21 24.77 1.81 -42.73
CA LEU A 21 23.81 2.75 -42.11
C LEU A 21 23.09 3.67 -43.11
N PHE A 22 23.73 4.02 -44.23
CA PHE A 22 23.11 4.84 -45.31
C PHE A 22 22.27 4.03 -46.29
N ALA A 23 22.39 2.70 -46.34
CA ALA A 23 21.57 1.85 -47.19
C ALA A 23 20.18 1.56 -46.61
N ALA A 24 19.98 1.83 -45.31
CA ALA A 24 18.68 1.66 -44.65
C ALA A 24 17.68 2.84 -44.84
N CYS A 25 18.10 3.93 -45.50
CA CYS A 25 17.26 5.10 -45.77
C CYS A 25 16.96 5.31 -47.24
N LYS A 26 16.67 4.26 -48.01
CA LYS A 26 16.08 4.44 -49.34
C LYS A 26 14.57 4.48 -49.18
N LYS A 27 13.98 5.66 -49.38
CA LYS A 27 12.53 5.88 -49.63
C LYS A 27 12.08 4.99 -50.77
N GLU A 28 11.08 4.18 -50.55
CA GLU A 28 10.26 3.58 -51.62
C GLU A 28 9.47 4.67 -52.40
N PRO A 29 9.14 4.43 -53.67
CA PRO A 29 8.43 5.41 -54.47
C PRO A 29 7.00 5.64 -53.98
N GLU A 30 6.55 6.90 -54.02
CA GLU A 30 5.19 7.33 -53.72
C GLU A 30 4.17 6.55 -54.58
N GLU A 31 3.50 5.58 -53.97
CA GLU A 31 2.21 5.13 -54.47
C GLU A 31 1.13 6.19 -54.09
N LYS A 32 0.29 6.51 -55.08
CA LYS A 32 -0.84 7.42 -54.92
C LYS A 32 -1.71 6.97 -53.76
N PRO A 33 -2.31 7.90 -52.98
CA PRO A 33 -3.16 7.56 -51.87
C PRO A 33 -4.39 6.80 -52.39
N THR A 34 -4.40 5.49 -52.15
CA THR A 34 -5.63 4.73 -52.04
C THR A 34 -6.30 5.21 -50.76
N GLU A 35 -7.54 5.64 -50.83
CA GLU A 35 -8.35 5.92 -49.64
C GLU A 35 -8.35 4.70 -48.74
N THR A 36 -7.45 4.70 -47.77
CA THR A 36 -7.55 3.86 -46.60
C THR A 36 -8.64 4.47 -45.75
N THR A 37 -9.79 3.84 -45.76
CA THR A 37 -10.80 4.01 -44.72
C THR A 37 -10.08 3.91 -43.39
N ASP A 38 -9.97 5.06 -42.75
CA ASP A 38 -9.48 5.25 -41.40
C ASP A 38 -10.43 4.49 -40.45
N ASN A 39 -10.14 3.21 -40.23
CA ASN A 39 -10.76 2.40 -39.20
C ASN A 39 -9.99 2.64 -37.89
N THR A 40 -9.80 3.90 -37.53
CA THR A 40 -9.72 4.28 -36.14
C THR A 40 -11.11 3.95 -35.57
N GLN A 41 -11.26 2.76 -35.00
CA GLN A 41 -12.27 2.57 -33.99
C GLN A 41 -12.01 3.71 -32.96
N LYS A 42 -12.82 4.75 -33.05
CA LYS A 42 -13.06 5.65 -31.94
C LYS A 42 -13.48 4.71 -30.82
N GLY A 43 -12.62 4.51 -29.81
CA GLY A 43 -13.03 3.89 -28.59
C GLY A 43 -14.37 4.51 -28.18
N ASP A 44 -15.24 3.79 -27.57
CA ASP A 44 -16.57 4.26 -27.16
C ASP A 44 -16.50 5.47 -26.21
N GLY A 45 -15.31 6.00 -25.93
CA GLY A 45 -15.04 7.14 -25.05
C GLY A 45 -15.02 6.78 -23.57
N THR A 46 -15.04 5.49 -23.23
CA THR A 46 -15.03 5.01 -21.84
C THR A 46 -13.64 4.59 -21.35
N VAL A 47 -12.70 4.37 -22.28
CA VAL A 47 -11.30 4.01 -21.98
C VAL A 47 -10.31 4.93 -22.70
N ASP A 48 -9.10 5.06 -22.17
CA ASP A 48 -7.99 5.76 -22.79
C ASP A 48 -7.27 4.88 -23.85
N GLU A 49 -6.21 5.41 -24.46
CA GLU A 49 -5.42 4.71 -25.48
C GLU A 49 -4.72 3.44 -24.96
N ASN A 50 -4.53 3.32 -23.64
CA ASN A 50 -3.92 2.18 -22.97
C ASN A 50 -4.97 1.18 -22.45
N GLY A 51 -6.27 1.46 -22.64
CA GLY A 51 -7.37 0.62 -22.19
C GLY A 51 -7.82 0.84 -20.75
N TYR A 52 -7.32 1.88 -20.07
CA TYR A 52 -7.76 2.23 -18.72
C TYR A 52 -9.07 3.01 -18.77
N GLU A 53 -9.99 2.68 -17.87
CA GLU A 53 -11.28 3.36 -17.75
C GLU A 53 -11.11 4.84 -17.38
N LEU A 54 -11.93 5.70 -18.02
CA LEU A 54 -11.96 7.14 -17.78
C LEU A 54 -13.00 7.48 -16.70
N ASP A 55 -12.70 8.55 -15.94
CA ASP A 55 -13.70 9.14 -15.05
C ASP A 55 -14.79 9.89 -15.83
N SER A 56 -15.92 10.14 -15.17
CA SER A 56 -17.07 10.82 -15.76
C SER A 56 -17.00 12.36 -15.65
N ILE A 57 -15.88 12.92 -15.16
CA ILE A 57 -15.73 14.35 -14.92
C ILE A 57 -15.81 15.13 -16.23
N ASN A 58 -16.86 15.91 -16.39
CA ASN A 58 -17.20 16.66 -17.59
C ASN A 58 -17.32 18.18 -17.37
N ARG A 59 -16.94 18.69 -16.20
CA ARG A 59 -17.00 20.11 -15.83
C ARG A 59 -15.65 20.61 -15.31
N THR A 60 -15.48 21.94 -15.38
CA THR A 60 -14.30 22.63 -14.83
C THR A 60 -14.67 23.47 -13.61
N LEU A 61 -13.67 23.83 -12.82
CA LEU A 61 -13.82 24.62 -11.59
C LEU A 61 -13.61 26.13 -11.79
N GLY A 62 -13.50 26.58 -13.07
CA GLY A 62 -13.53 27.99 -13.42
C GLY A 62 -12.37 28.84 -12.91
N GLY A 63 -11.18 28.28 -12.78
CA GLY A 63 -9.98 28.97 -12.27
C GLY A 63 -9.88 29.05 -10.73
N LYS A 64 -10.66 28.22 -10.01
CA LYS A 64 -10.67 28.18 -8.56
C LYS A 64 -9.32 27.67 -8.02
N GLU A 65 -8.85 28.23 -6.92
CA GLU A 65 -7.80 27.63 -6.08
C GLU A 65 -8.45 26.63 -5.12
N VAL A 66 -7.91 25.40 -5.08
CA VAL A 66 -8.35 24.33 -4.19
C VAL A 66 -7.32 24.14 -3.10
N ASN A 67 -7.69 24.40 -1.86
CA ASN A 67 -6.81 24.33 -0.69
C ASN A 67 -6.86 22.94 -0.06
N ILE A 68 -5.73 22.22 -0.08
CA ILE A 68 -5.60 20.85 0.41
C ILE A 68 -4.71 20.84 1.65
N LEU A 69 -5.29 20.57 2.82
CA LEU A 69 -4.55 20.34 4.04
C LEU A 69 -3.89 18.96 3.98
N THR A 70 -2.58 18.89 4.18
CA THR A 70 -1.83 17.65 4.17
C THR A 70 -0.62 17.67 5.12
N TYR A 71 0.18 16.62 5.11
CA TYR A 71 1.31 16.44 6.02
C TYR A 71 2.65 16.32 5.27
N THR A 72 3.74 16.69 5.90
CA THR A 72 5.04 16.89 5.24
C THR A 72 5.67 15.62 4.67
N THR A 73 5.40 14.44 5.22
CA THR A 73 5.99 13.18 4.77
C THR A 73 5.41 12.66 3.45
N SER A 74 4.22 13.13 3.04
CA SER A 74 3.61 12.77 1.75
C SER A 74 4.12 13.62 0.56
N LYS A 75 4.95 14.62 0.82
CA LYS A 75 5.31 15.67 -0.15
C LYS A 75 5.81 15.15 -1.49
N ASP A 76 6.74 14.19 -1.49
CA ASP A 76 7.38 13.71 -2.72
C ASP A 76 6.46 12.86 -3.60
N TYR A 77 5.39 12.30 -3.02
CA TYR A 77 4.48 11.37 -3.68
C TYR A 77 3.06 11.92 -3.87
N LEU A 78 2.76 13.07 -3.26
CA LEU A 78 1.49 13.75 -3.42
C LEU A 78 1.64 15.07 -4.18
N ALA A 79 2.56 15.92 -3.73
CA ALA A 79 2.68 17.29 -4.23
C ALA A 79 4.13 17.81 -4.15
N PRO A 80 5.01 17.32 -5.02
CA PRO A 80 6.40 17.85 -5.10
C PRO A 80 6.38 19.32 -5.50
N GLU A 81 7.26 20.13 -4.88
CA GLU A 81 7.34 21.58 -5.13
C GLU A 81 7.85 21.91 -6.53
N GLN A 82 8.64 21.02 -7.13
CA GLN A 82 9.26 21.26 -8.42
C GLN A 82 9.58 19.96 -9.16
N HIS A 83 9.66 20.06 -10.46
CA HIS A 83 10.19 19.01 -11.31
C HIS A 83 11.69 18.81 -11.07
N THR A 84 12.15 17.57 -10.89
CA THR A 84 13.55 17.26 -10.54
C THR A 84 14.46 17.10 -11.75
N ASN A 85 13.93 17.23 -12.99
CA ASN A 85 14.63 17.05 -14.28
C ASN A 85 15.29 15.66 -14.41
N GLY A 86 14.58 14.63 -13.97
CA GLY A 86 15.01 13.23 -14.06
C GLY A 86 15.84 12.73 -12.88
N ALA A 87 16.15 13.58 -11.88
CA ALA A 87 16.85 13.13 -10.68
C ALA A 87 15.99 12.16 -9.84
N ASN A 88 14.67 12.36 -9.82
CA ASN A 88 13.70 11.42 -9.28
C ASN A 88 12.50 11.33 -10.22
N TYR A 89 12.52 10.31 -11.07
CA TYR A 89 11.48 10.11 -12.09
C TYR A 89 10.07 10.01 -11.53
N ILE A 90 9.88 9.34 -10.38
CA ILE A 90 8.55 9.20 -9.76
C ILE A 90 8.03 10.56 -9.28
N THR A 91 8.88 11.33 -8.62
CA THR A 91 8.54 12.69 -8.18
C THR A 91 8.18 13.59 -9.38
N ASP A 92 8.89 13.44 -10.49
CA ASP A 92 8.60 14.18 -11.73
C ASP A 92 7.24 13.81 -12.31
N GLU A 93 6.88 12.54 -12.34
CA GLU A 93 5.58 12.08 -12.84
C GLU A 93 4.42 12.53 -11.92
N VAL A 94 4.62 12.52 -10.61
CA VAL A 94 3.64 13.09 -9.65
C VAL A 94 3.45 14.59 -9.90
N TYR A 95 4.53 15.31 -10.15
CA TYR A 95 4.47 16.73 -10.49
C TYR A 95 3.68 16.98 -11.78
N MET A 96 3.97 16.19 -12.83
CA MET A 96 3.28 16.28 -14.11
C MET A 96 1.79 15.92 -13.99
N ARG A 97 1.46 14.85 -13.23
CA ARG A 97 0.07 14.47 -12.96
C ARG A 97 -0.71 15.62 -12.30
N ASN A 98 -0.11 16.35 -11.35
CA ASN A 98 -0.75 17.48 -10.71
C ASN A 98 -1.05 18.61 -11.73
N LEU A 99 -0.08 18.98 -12.58
CA LEU A 99 -0.26 19.99 -13.60
C LEU A 99 -1.34 19.60 -14.64
N GLU A 100 -1.35 18.36 -15.09
CA GLU A 100 -2.36 17.85 -16.02
C GLU A 100 -3.76 17.87 -15.41
N LEU A 101 -3.87 17.48 -14.13
CA LEU A 101 -5.14 17.51 -13.42
C LEU A 101 -5.64 18.94 -13.20
N GLU A 102 -4.76 19.88 -12.81
CA GLU A 102 -5.08 21.31 -12.72
C GLU A 102 -5.59 21.86 -14.05
N ALA A 103 -4.91 21.56 -15.14
CA ALA A 103 -5.30 22.00 -16.47
C ALA A 103 -6.66 21.41 -16.89
N ARG A 104 -6.88 20.11 -16.63
CA ARG A 104 -8.12 19.41 -16.96
C ARG A 104 -9.31 19.94 -16.15
N LEU A 105 -9.13 20.13 -14.85
CA LEU A 105 -10.18 20.63 -13.96
C LEU A 105 -10.33 22.15 -14.01
N GLY A 106 -9.42 22.87 -14.65
CA GLY A 106 -9.42 24.33 -14.70
C GLY A 106 -9.33 24.94 -13.29
N CYS A 107 -8.38 24.48 -12.48
CA CYS A 107 -8.12 24.95 -11.11
C CYS A 107 -6.63 25.00 -10.84
N THR A 108 -6.25 25.42 -9.64
CA THR A 108 -4.90 25.30 -9.09
C THR A 108 -4.95 24.64 -7.73
N PHE A 109 -3.96 23.82 -7.40
CA PHE A 109 -3.87 23.18 -6.08
C PHE A 109 -2.91 23.94 -5.17
N ASN A 110 -3.40 24.31 -3.98
CA ASN A 110 -2.59 24.88 -2.92
C ASN A 110 -2.47 23.88 -1.77
N PHE A 111 -1.31 23.22 -1.65
CA PHE A 111 -1.05 22.26 -0.60
C PHE A 111 -0.54 22.94 0.67
N VAL A 112 -1.30 22.86 1.75
CA VAL A 112 -0.97 23.42 3.06
C VAL A 112 -0.42 22.30 3.94
N TYR A 113 0.88 22.33 4.15
CA TYR A 113 1.59 21.31 4.92
C TYR A 113 1.57 21.58 6.41
N VAL A 114 1.25 20.54 7.17
CA VAL A 114 1.45 20.50 8.62
C VAL A 114 2.52 19.45 8.91
N ASN A 115 3.34 19.67 9.94
CA ASN A 115 4.29 18.66 10.38
C ASN A 115 3.58 17.32 10.60
N GLY A 116 4.08 16.25 10.02
CA GLY A 116 3.33 15.03 9.83
C GLY A 116 4.13 13.75 9.99
N GLU A 117 4.82 13.59 11.13
CA GLU A 117 5.15 12.25 11.57
C GLU A 117 3.95 11.67 12.32
N TRP A 118 3.90 10.35 12.46
CA TRP A 118 2.77 9.64 13.08
C TRP A 118 2.40 10.16 14.48
N ASN A 119 3.35 10.74 15.21
CA ASN A 119 3.17 11.35 16.54
C ASN A 119 2.62 12.78 16.49
N ASP A 120 2.62 13.45 15.32
CA ASP A 120 2.14 14.82 15.15
C ASP A 120 0.62 14.93 14.97
N ARG A 121 -0.11 13.84 15.22
CA ARG A 121 -1.57 13.75 15.08
C ARG A 121 -2.33 14.93 15.73
N THR A 122 -1.87 15.40 16.90
CA THR A 122 -2.52 16.50 17.62
C THR A 122 -2.41 17.81 16.86
N THR A 123 -1.25 18.08 16.26
CA THR A 123 -1.02 19.25 15.42
C THR A 123 -1.89 19.23 14.19
N PHE A 124 -1.96 18.09 13.50
CA PHE A 124 -2.79 17.91 12.32
C PHE A 124 -4.30 18.06 12.64
N VAL A 125 -4.78 17.37 13.68
CA VAL A 125 -6.18 17.48 14.11
C VAL A 125 -6.53 18.94 14.48
N SER A 126 -5.64 19.63 15.19
CA SER A 126 -5.86 21.05 15.53
C SER A 126 -5.89 21.98 14.30
N ALA A 127 -5.09 21.67 13.26
CA ALA A 127 -5.16 22.38 11.99
C ALA A 127 -6.49 22.10 11.26
N ALA A 128 -6.92 20.86 11.24
CA ALA A 128 -8.19 20.46 10.66
C ALA A 128 -9.40 21.07 11.40
N GLU A 129 -9.36 21.19 12.73
CA GLU A 129 -10.39 21.87 13.54
C GLU A 129 -10.51 23.36 13.19
N LYS A 130 -9.42 23.99 12.80
CA LYS A 130 -9.39 25.39 12.36
C LYS A 130 -9.73 25.56 10.87
N SER A 131 -10.17 24.51 10.18
CA SER A 131 -10.44 24.54 8.74
C SER A 131 -11.47 25.60 8.33
N GLY A 132 -12.42 25.93 9.21
CA GLY A 132 -13.38 27.03 8.99
C GLY A 132 -12.74 28.41 8.84
N ASP A 133 -11.62 28.65 9.52
CA ASP A 133 -10.86 29.89 9.46
C ASP A 133 -9.84 29.89 8.31
N SER A 134 -9.41 28.70 7.88
CA SER A 134 -8.33 28.48 6.91
C SER A 134 -8.82 28.11 5.50
N ASN A 135 -10.14 27.99 5.31
CA ASN A 135 -10.80 27.67 4.03
C ASN A 135 -10.22 26.46 3.31
N TYR A 136 -9.95 25.38 4.02
CA TYR A 136 -9.56 24.12 3.36
C TYR A 136 -10.77 23.50 2.63
N ASP A 137 -10.54 23.12 1.38
CA ASP A 137 -11.53 22.39 0.57
C ASP A 137 -11.44 20.88 0.76
N ILE A 138 -10.21 20.37 0.96
CA ILE A 138 -9.91 18.94 1.07
C ILE A 138 -8.90 18.73 2.21
N ILE A 139 -9.00 17.57 2.85
CA ILE A 139 -8.02 17.06 3.80
C ILE A 139 -7.46 15.75 3.25
N CYS A 140 -6.15 15.70 2.98
CA CYS A 140 -5.41 14.48 2.68
C CYS A 140 -4.57 14.12 3.89
N SER A 141 -4.96 13.07 4.61
CA SER A 141 -4.38 12.75 5.92
C SER A 141 -3.66 11.41 5.95
N TYR A 142 -2.78 11.27 6.91
CA TYR A 142 -2.22 9.99 7.32
C TYR A 142 -3.36 9.03 7.75
N SER A 143 -3.31 7.76 7.33
CA SER A 143 -4.45 6.83 7.42
C SER A 143 -5.07 6.66 8.81
N LEU A 144 -4.32 6.80 9.89
CA LEU A 144 -4.84 6.66 11.26
C LEU A 144 -5.57 7.91 11.79
N TRP A 145 -5.59 9.03 11.06
CA TRP A 145 -6.13 10.28 11.59
C TRP A 145 -7.60 10.57 11.22
N PRO A 146 -8.17 10.06 10.12
CA PRO A 146 -9.55 10.38 9.74
C PRO A 146 -10.56 10.05 10.82
N SER A 147 -10.42 8.92 11.50
CA SER A 147 -11.33 8.53 12.59
C SER A 147 -11.35 9.54 13.75
N LEU A 148 -10.22 10.21 14.01
CA LEU A 148 -10.12 11.29 15.00
C LEU A 148 -10.90 12.54 14.56
N LEU A 149 -11.03 12.79 13.26
CA LEU A 149 -11.81 13.90 12.70
C LEU A 149 -13.31 13.56 12.68
N VAL A 150 -13.66 12.30 12.39
CA VAL A 150 -15.06 11.83 12.45
C VAL A 150 -15.64 12.04 13.83
N VAL A 151 -14.96 11.60 14.90
CA VAL A 151 -15.47 11.74 16.28
C VAL A 151 -15.57 13.20 16.76
N ARG A 152 -15.09 14.14 15.97
CA ARG A 152 -15.24 15.58 16.18
C ARG A 152 -16.32 16.20 15.29
N GLY A 153 -16.95 15.42 14.42
CA GLY A 153 -17.96 15.90 13.48
C GLY A 153 -17.44 16.85 12.42
N LEU A 154 -16.17 16.73 12.06
CA LEU A 154 -15.48 17.63 11.14
C LEU A 154 -15.62 17.24 9.67
N LEU A 155 -16.08 16.03 9.37
CA LEU A 155 -16.06 15.47 8.01
C LEU A 155 -17.46 15.36 7.40
N THR A 156 -17.50 15.51 6.07
CA THR A 156 -18.69 15.35 5.24
C THR A 156 -18.86 13.89 4.86
N ASN A 157 -20.11 13.39 4.90
CA ASN A 157 -20.43 12.06 4.38
C ASN A 157 -20.35 12.07 2.85
N LEU A 158 -19.37 11.38 2.29
CA LEU A 158 -19.10 11.34 0.85
C LEU A 158 -20.21 10.63 0.05
N LYS A 159 -21.03 9.79 0.70
CA LYS A 159 -22.17 9.13 0.04
C LYS A 159 -23.31 10.09 -0.30
N ASN A 160 -23.31 11.29 0.28
CA ASN A 160 -24.30 12.33 -0.03
C ASN A 160 -23.90 13.22 -1.22
N LEU A 161 -22.74 12.93 -1.86
CA LEU A 161 -22.17 13.70 -2.96
C LEU A 161 -22.22 12.90 -4.27
N GLU A 162 -22.10 13.60 -5.41
CA GLU A 162 -22.02 12.99 -6.74
C GLU A 162 -20.76 12.13 -6.89
N TYR A 163 -19.64 12.60 -6.34
CA TYR A 163 -18.37 11.90 -6.27
C TYR A 163 -18.00 11.60 -4.80
N PRO A 164 -17.14 10.58 -4.53
CA PRO A 164 -16.49 9.68 -5.50
C PRO A 164 -17.45 8.62 -6.06
N GLU A 165 -17.22 8.22 -7.32
CA GLU A 165 -17.93 7.11 -7.96
C GLU A 165 -17.34 5.76 -7.52
N LEU A 166 -17.78 5.25 -6.38
CA LEU A 166 -17.18 4.09 -5.69
C LEU A 166 -17.20 2.77 -6.48
N SER A 167 -17.94 2.71 -7.59
CA SER A 167 -17.96 1.55 -8.51
C SER A 167 -16.82 1.53 -9.51
N LYS A 168 -16.01 2.57 -9.57
CA LYS A 168 -14.91 2.72 -10.53
C LYS A 168 -13.66 1.95 -10.08
N PRO A 169 -12.83 1.48 -11.03
CA PRO A 169 -11.72 0.57 -10.76
C PRO A 169 -10.57 1.18 -9.92
N TRP A 170 -10.49 2.48 -9.78
CA TRP A 170 -9.53 3.13 -8.89
C TRP A 170 -9.92 3.09 -7.41
N TRP A 171 -11.15 2.69 -7.08
CA TRP A 171 -11.59 2.45 -5.71
C TRP A 171 -11.57 0.95 -5.42
N PRO A 172 -10.86 0.48 -4.40
CA PRO A 172 -10.83 -0.94 -4.07
C PRO A 172 -12.19 -1.41 -3.50
N ASP A 173 -12.60 -2.64 -3.80
CA ASP A 173 -13.83 -3.24 -3.27
C ASP A 173 -13.87 -3.18 -1.73
N SER A 174 -12.70 -3.35 -1.10
CA SER A 174 -12.56 -3.28 0.36
C SER A 174 -12.79 -1.88 0.95
N LEU A 175 -12.93 -0.84 0.12
CA LEU A 175 -13.32 0.50 0.59
C LEU A 175 -14.70 0.49 1.26
N SER A 176 -15.57 -0.44 0.88
CA SER A 176 -16.85 -0.68 1.54
C SER A 176 -16.71 -1.01 3.02
N ASN A 177 -15.55 -1.47 3.49
CA ASN A 177 -15.28 -1.68 4.92
C ASN A 177 -15.17 -0.37 5.71
N TYR A 178 -14.94 0.75 5.05
CA TYR A 178 -14.92 2.07 5.68
C TYR A 178 -16.33 2.68 5.82
N GLU A 179 -17.32 2.07 5.17
CA GLU A 179 -18.71 2.45 5.33
C GLU A 179 -19.27 1.87 6.65
N VAL A 180 -19.70 2.75 7.52
CA VAL A 180 -20.25 2.42 8.83
C VAL A 180 -21.59 3.13 9.00
N GLU A 181 -22.65 2.38 9.37
CA GLU A 181 -24.01 2.91 9.59
C GLU A 181 -24.52 3.77 8.40
N GLY A 182 -24.16 3.39 7.16
CA GLY A 182 -24.56 4.10 5.94
C GLY A 182 -23.78 5.37 5.63
N ALA A 183 -22.72 5.69 6.37
CA ALA A 183 -21.87 6.85 6.14
C ALA A 183 -20.45 6.44 5.76
N LEU A 184 -19.84 7.21 4.83
CA LEU A 184 -18.46 7.09 4.40
C LEU A 184 -17.81 8.48 4.48
N TYR A 185 -16.87 8.68 5.39
CA TYR A 185 -16.27 10.00 5.66
C TYR A 185 -14.88 10.21 5.04
N TYR A 186 -14.26 9.15 4.60
CA TYR A 186 -12.92 9.18 3.99
C TYR A 186 -12.76 8.03 3.02
N VAL A 187 -11.93 8.25 2.02
CA VAL A 187 -11.60 7.27 1.00
C VAL A 187 -10.08 7.14 0.87
N SER A 188 -9.64 6.00 0.39
CA SER A 188 -8.26 5.77 -0.05
C SER A 188 -8.30 4.95 -1.33
N ASN A 189 -7.57 5.39 -2.33
CA ASN A 189 -7.45 4.62 -3.56
C ASN A 189 -6.25 3.64 -3.45
N ASN A 190 -6.34 2.51 -4.15
CA ASN A 190 -5.25 1.52 -4.20
C ASN A 190 -4.23 1.80 -5.31
N SER A 191 -4.33 2.94 -5.95
CA SER A 191 -3.52 3.35 -7.10
C SER A 191 -2.53 4.46 -6.75
N SER A 192 -2.67 5.13 -5.60
CA SER A 192 -1.70 6.12 -5.16
C SER A 192 -0.36 5.46 -4.84
N ILE A 193 0.73 6.18 -5.10
CA ILE A 193 2.09 5.68 -4.81
C ILE A 193 2.24 5.35 -3.32
N GLU A 194 1.71 6.19 -2.43
CA GLU A 194 1.78 5.97 -0.98
C GLU A 194 1.05 4.68 -0.56
N THR A 195 -0.12 4.40 -1.15
CA THR A 195 -0.83 3.14 -0.87
C THR A 195 -0.03 1.93 -1.37
N VAL A 196 0.51 1.99 -2.59
CA VAL A 196 1.31 0.88 -3.17
C VAL A 196 2.61 0.65 -2.38
N ARG A 197 3.32 1.72 -2.00
CA ARG A 197 4.54 1.62 -1.17
C ARG A 197 4.27 0.98 0.18
N SER A 198 3.10 1.23 0.73
CA SER A 198 2.72 0.78 2.06
C SER A 198 2.21 -0.65 2.12
N LEU A 199 2.03 -1.34 0.99
CA LEU A 199 1.60 -2.74 0.97
C LEU A 199 2.58 -3.65 1.71
N SER A 200 2.07 -4.45 2.64
CA SER A 200 2.86 -5.40 3.41
C SER A 200 3.16 -6.67 2.62
N VAL A 201 4.36 -7.18 2.75
CA VAL A 201 4.83 -8.36 2.02
C VAL A 201 5.68 -9.28 2.89
N MET A 202 5.82 -10.52 2.46
CA MET A 202 6.82 -11.45 2.98
C MET A 202 7.98 -11.52 1.99
N LEU A 203 9.15 -11.12 2.44
CA LEU A 203 10.39 -11.34 1.69
C LEU A 203 10.94 -12.71 2.02
N VAL A 204 11.25 -13.50 0.99
CA VAL A 204 11.74 -14.88 1.11
C VAL A 204 13.15 -14.98 0.54
N GLN A 205 14.10 -15.39 1.37
CA GLN A 205 15.51 -15.57 0.99
C GLN A 205 15.73 -16.96 0.38
N ASN A 206 15.63 -17.08 -0.94
CA ASN A 206 15.67 -18.36 -1.66
C ASN A 206 16.97 -19.13 -1.43
N LYS A 207 18.13 -18.45 -1.31
CA LYS A 207 19.40 -19.14 -1.01
C LYS A 207 19.40 -19.83 0.35
N MET A 208 18.61 -19.33 1.32
CA MET A 208 18.47 -19.99 2.62
C MET A 208 17.57 -21.23 2.51
N LEU A 209 16.59 -21.24 1.60
CA LEU A 209 15.80 -22.43 1.26
C LEU A 209 16.69 -23.49 0.61
N GLU A 210 17.38 -23.13 -0.47
CA GLU A 210 18.29 -24.00 -1.22
C GLU A 210 19.37 -24.63 -0.32
N LYS A 211 20.03 -23.84 0.54
CA LYS A 211 21.03 -24.29 1.52
C LYS A 211 20.51 -25.42 2.41
N ARG A 212 19.19 -25.48 2.65
CA ARG A 212 18.52 -26.45 3.52
C ARG A 212 17.79 -27.55 2.76
N GLY A 213 17.86 -27.55 1.43
CA GLY A 213 17.16 -28.52 0.57
C GLY A 213 15.65 -28.34 0.63
N LEU A 214 15.17 -27.12 0.89
CA LEU A 214 13.75 -26.79 0.90
C LEU A 214 13.30 -26.39 -0.51
N GLU A 215 12.07 -26.71 -0.85
CA GLU A 215 11.45 -26.37 -2.11
C GLU A 215 11.13 -24.87 -2.20
N SER A 216 11.05 -24.33 -3.43
CA SER A 216 10.49 -23.00 -3.67
C SER A 216 9.04 -22.93 -3.18
N LEU A 217 8.61 -21.76 -2.78
CA LEU A 217 7.24 -21.53 -2.29
C LEU A 217 6.32 -20.90 -3.35
N GLU A 218 6.79 -20.78 -4.59
CA GLU A 218 6.05 -20.14 -5.69
C GLU A 218 4.75 -20.89 -5.99
N ASP A 219 4.84 -22.22 -6.15
CA ASP A 219 3.68 -23.07 -6.37
C ASP A 219 2.70 -23.01 -5.20
N ASP A 220 3.22 -23.00 -3.95
CA ASP A 220 2.37 -22.84 -2.76
C ASP A 220 1.58 -21.53 -2.78
N VAL A 221 2.19 -20.43 -3.28
CA VAL A 221 1.51 -19.13 -3.39
C VAL A 221 0.44 -19.19 -4.48
N LEU A 222 0.77 -19.71 -5.67
CA LEU A 222 -0.15 -19.76 -6.80
C LEU A 222 -1.34 -20.70 -6.55
N ASP A 223 -1.11 -21.85 -5.90
CA ASP A 223 -2.13 -22.82 -5.52
C ASP A 223 -2.93 -22.41 -4.27
N GLY A 224 -2.51 -21.30 -3.61
CA GLY A 224 -3.16 -20.84 -2.38
C GLY A 224 -2.92 -21.72 -1.16
N THR A 225 -1.85 -22.49 -1.14
CA THR A 225 -1.42 -23.35 -0.01
C THR A 225 -0.32 -22.71 0.85
N TRP A 226 0.14 -21.52 0.46
CA TRP A 226 1.06 -20.71 1.26
C TRP A 226 0.40 -20.23 2.55
N THR A 227 0.69 -20.92 3.65
CA THR A 227 0.07 -20.72 4.97
C THR A 227 1.12 -20.48 6.06
N MET A 228 0.66 -20.03 7.23
CA MET A 228 1.51 -19.87 8.42
C MET A 228 2.18 -21.19 8.82
N ASP A 229 1.49 -22.33 8.70
CA ASP A 229 2.10 -23.62 9.04
C ASP A 229 3.29 -23.93 8.14
N LYS A 230 3.20 -23.67 6.84
CA LYS A 230 4.32 -23.85 5.90
C LYS A 230 5.46 -22.91 6.24
N MET A 231 5.19 -21.60 6.43
CA MET A 231 6.20 -20.61 6.83
C MET A 231 6.93 -21.03 8.13
N ILE A 232 6.17 -21.36 9.17
CA ILE A 232 6.73 -21.71 10.48
C ILE A 232 7.57 -22.98 10.37
N SER A 233 7.09 -24.00 9.65
CA SER A 233 7.84 -25.24 9.47
C SER A 233 9.23 -25.02 8.85
N TYR A 234 9.31 -24.14 7.85
CA TYR A 234 10.57 -23.76 7.20
C TYR A 234 11.44 -22.88 8.11
N ALA A 235 10.85 -21.88 8.77
CA ALA A 235 11.57 -20.98 9.67
C ALA A 235 12.22 -21.74 10.84
N LEU A 236 11.56 -22.76 11.38
CA LEU A 236 12.11 -23.61 12.46
C LEU A 236 13.30 -24.46 12.03
N MET A 237 13.55 -24.63 10.72
CA MET A 237 14.73 -25.34 10.21
C MET A 237 15.99 -24.46 10.17
N VAL A 238 15.89 -23.17 10.48
CA VAL A 238 17.05 -22.30 10.60
C VAL A 238 17.72 -22.57 11.95
N ASP A 239 18.99 -22.90 11.89
CA ASP A 239 19.85 -23.02 13.09
C ASP A 239 20.47 -21.65 13.39
N THR A 240 19.89 -20.94 14.35
CA THR A 240 20.44 -19.66 14.82
C THR A 240 21.57 -19.95 15.80
N ASN A 241 22.80 -19.87 15.30
CA ASN A 241 23.98 -20.11 16.15
C ASN A 241 24.19 -18.96 17.14
N MET A 242 23.86 -19.19 18.40
CA MET A 242 23.96 -18.20 19.47
C MET A 242 25.39 -17.87 19.89
N ASP A 243 26.36 -18.70 19.49
CA ASP A 243 27.81 -18.45 19.76
C ASP A 243 28.35 -17.34 18.81
N LEU A 244 27.63 -17.04 17.72
CA LEU A 244 27.98 -15.96 16.81
C LEU A 244 27.52 -14.59 17.33
N PRO A 245 28.24 -13.52 16.99
CA PRO A 245 27.74 -12.15 17.16
C PRO A 245 26.37 -11.98 16.50
N VAL A 246 25.48 -11.17 17.06
CA VAL A 246 24.13 -10.90 16.49
C VAL A 246 24.20 -10.47 15.03
N SER A 247 25.25 -9.73 14.64
CA SER A 247 25.50 -9.29 13.28
C SER A 247 25.79 -10.42 12.26
N GLU A 248 26.02 -11.65 12.72
CA GLU A 248 26.33 -12.81 11.88
C GLU A 248 25.30 -13.93 11.97
N ARG A 249 24.29 -13.79 12.87
CA ARG A 249 23.25 -14.82 13.08
C ARG A 249 22.28 -14.86 11.91
N GLU A 250 21.88 -16.07 11.50
CA GLU A 250 20.75 -16.29 10.58
C GLU A 250 19.46 -16.46 11.42
N PHE A 251 18.33 -15.95 10.88
CA PHE A 251 17.03 -16.02 11.51
C PHE A 251 16.03 -16.76 10.63
N GLY A 252 15.08 -17.47 11.26
CA GLY A 252 13.96 -18.10 10.56
C GLY A 252 12.93 -17.06 10.09
N LEU A 253 12.53 -16.19 11.01
CA LEU A 253 11.58 -15.10 10.74
C LEU A 253 12.09 -13.82 11.39
N VAL A 254 12.02 -12.75 10.64
CA VAL A 254 12.24 -11.39 11.16
C VAL A 254 11.03 -10.53 10.87
N SER A 255 10.59 -9.79 11.87
CA SER A 255 9.49 -8.82 11.77
C SER A 255 10.04 -7.42 11.94
N TRP A 256 9.62 -6.46 11.09
CA TRP A 256 9.94 -5.05 11.31
C TRP A 256 9.25 -4.53 12.58
N GLY A 257 9.93 -4.67 13.70
CA GLY A 257 9.38 -4.37 15.01
C GLY A 257 7.99 -5.01 15.22
N GLU A 258 7.19 -4.42 16.07
CA GLU A 258 5.83 -4.90 16.34
C GLU A 258 4.85 -4.68 15.18
N THR A 259 5.15 -3.77 14.24
CA THR A 259 4.27 -3.48 13.09
C THR A 259 4.18 -4.67 12.13
N GLY A 260 5.27 -5.44 11.98
CA GLY A 260 5.24 -6.66 11.18
C GLY A 260 4.32 -7.74 11.78
N ILE A 261 4.13 -7.77 13.09
CA ILE A 261 3.13 -8.66 13.74
C ILE A 261 1.72 -8.26 13.31
N ASP A 262 1.42 -6.95 13.24
CA ASP A 262 0.14 -6.48 12.72
C ASP A 262 -0.09 -6.94 11.29
N TYR A 263 0.95 -6.83 10.42
CA TYR A 263 0.82 -7.26 9.04
C TYR A 263 0.47 -8.74 8.95
N MET A 264 1.17 -9.59 9.71
CA MET A 264 0.86 -11.03 9.74
C MET A 264 -0.53 -11.30 10.30
N TYR A 265 -0.99 -10.54 11.31
CA TYR A 265 -2.33 -10.66 11.87
C TYR A 265 -3.41 -10.39 10.81
N TYR A 266 -3.32 -9.27 10.12
CA TYR A 266 -4.29 -8.91 9.07
C TYR A 266 -4.13 -9.80 7.82
N GLY A 267 -2.90 -10.17 7.45
CA GLY A 267 -2.60 -11.12 6.37
C GLY A 267 -3.22 -12.50 6.61
N ALA A 268 -3.28 -12.93 7.88
CA ALA A 268 -3.98 -14.14 8.33
C ALA A 268 -5.52 -14.02 8.27
N GLY A 269 -6.06 -12.98 7.66
CA GLY A 269 -7.51 -12.77 7.51
C GLY A 269 -8.21 -12.42 8.81
N LEU A 270 -7.49 -11.84 9.78
CA LEU A 270 -8.02 -11.40 11.07
C LEU A 270 -8.30 -9.91 11.07
N GLU A 271 -9.25 -9.47 11.88
CA GLU A 271 -9.71 -8.09 11.99
C GLU A 271 -9.91 -7.71 13.46
N MET A 272 -9.82 -6.42 13.79
CA MET A 272 -10.07 -5.94 15.17
C MET A 272 -11.54 -5.62 15.40
N VAL A 273 -12.20 -5.14 14.36
CA VAL A 273 -13.64 -4.86 14.35
C VAL A 273 -14.26 -5.70 13.24
N VAL A 274 -15.30 -6.43 13.57
CA VAL A 274 -15.99 -7.34 12.64
C VAL A 274 -17.48 -7.05 12.63
N LYS A 275 -18.19 -7.53 11.62
CA LYS A 275 -19.66 -7.51 11.62
C LYS A 275 -20.21 -8.78 12.28
N ASP A 276 -21.17 -8.62 13.16
CA ASP A 276 -21.90 -9.73 13.77
C ASP A 276 -22.98 -10.31 12.82
N ALA A 277 -23.73 -11.30 13.29
CA ALA A 277 -24.79 -11.93 12.50
C ALA A 277 -25.95 -10.97 12.12
N ASN A 278 -26.01 -9.79 12.72
CA ASN A 278 -27.00 -8.74 12.43
C ASN A 278 -26.40 -7.58 11.61
N ASP A 279 -25.21 -7.79 11.02
CA ASP A 279 -24.45 -6.79 10.26
C ASP A 279 -24.00 -5.56 11.09
N LYS A 280 -23.88 -5.72 12.41
CA LYS A 280 -23.41 -4.66 13.31
C LYS A 280 -21.93 -4.77 13.59
N HIS A 281 -21.24 -3.65 13.57
CA HIS A 281 -19.84 -3.58 13.95
C HIS A 281 -19.67 -3.87 15.45
N VAL A 282 -18.90 -4.90 15.74
CA VAL A 282 -18.55 -5.34 17.10
C VAL A 282 -17.04 -5.58 17.18
N LEU A 283 -16.51 -5.56 18.40
CA LEU A 283 -15.11 -5.97 18.57
C LEU A 283 -14.95 -7.46 18.27
N MET A 284 -13.87 -7.82 17.60
CA MET A 284 -13.54 -9.20 17.24
C MET A 284 -13.72 -10.19 18.42
N PRO A 285 -13.27 -9.89 19.66
CA PRO A 285 -13.40 -10.84 20.79
C PRO A 285 -14.85 -11.10 21.23
N GLU A 286 -15.81 -10.33 20.74
CA GLU A 286 -17.24 -10.52 21.06
C GLU A 286 -17.89 -11.60 20.20
N THR A 287 -17.21 -12.08 19.16
CA THR A 287 -17.65 -13.19 18.32
C THR A 287 -16.78 -14.41 18.56
N GLN A 288 -17.39 -15.55 18.85
CA GLN A 288 -16.65 -16.77 19.21
C GLN A 288 -15.74 -17.24 18.08
N THR A 289 -16.23 -17.23 16.85
CA THR A 289 -15.45 -17.67 15.67
C THR A 289 -14.18 -16.85 15.48
N HIS A 290 -14.27 -15.52 15.54
CA HIS A 290 -13.10 -14.66 15.38
C HIS A 290 -12.12 -14.78 16.55
N LYS A 291 -12.63 -14.91 17.78
CA LYS A 291 -11.80 -15.17 18.94
C LYS A 291 -10.99 -16.45 18.80
N GLU A 292 -11.62 -17.55 18.36
CA GLU A 292 -10.93 -18.82 18.12
C GLU A 292 -9.86 -18.70 17.04
N ARG A 293 -10.10 -17.97 15.97
CA ARG A 293 -9.11 -17.73 14.92
C ARG A 293 -7.91 -16.94 15.42
N VAL A 294 -8.12 -15.91 16.27
CA VAL A 294 -7.02 -15.16 16.89
C VAL A 294 -6.19 -16.05 17.83
N LEU A 295 -6.83 -16.87 18.63
CA LEU A 295 -6.11 -17.83 19.47
C LEU A 295 -5.32 -18.84 18.64
N THR A 296 -5.87 -19.26 17.49
CA THR A 296 -5.15 -20.11 16.52
C THR A 296 -3.92 -19.41 15.96
N PHE A 297 -4.04 -18.14 15.56
CA PHE A 297 -2.90 -17.33 15.10
C PHE A 297 -1.79 -17.29 16.14
N ILE A 298 -2.13 -16.93 17.38
CA ILE A 298 -1.17 -16.85 18.47
C ILE A 298 -0.51 -18.22 18.74
N SER A 299 -1.31 -19.29 18.81
CA SER A 299 -0.78 -20.63 19.09
C SER A 299 0.11 -21.18 17.99
N LYS A 300 -0.16 -20.85 16.72
CA LYS A 300 0.71 -21.20 15.58
C LYS A 300 2.05 -20.47 15.64
N LEU A 301 2.02 -19.15 15.87
CA LEU A 301 3.21 -18.31 15.78
C LEU A 301 4.12 -18.42 17.02
N SER A 302 3.54 -18.67 18.21
CA SER A 302 4.27 -18.73 19.48
C SER A 302 5.46 -19.68 19.46
N PRO A 303 5.40 -20.92 18.93
CA PRO A 303 6.54 -21.84 18.95
C PRO A 303 7.77 -21.34 18.19
N LEU A 304 7.58 -20.42 17.23
CA LEU A 304 8.68 -19.77 16.52
C LEU A 304 9.13 -18.51 17.26
N CYS A 305 8.20 -17.64 17.65
CA CYS A 305 8.52 -16.33 18.24
C CYS A 305 9.07 -16.39 19.67
N THR A 306 8.99 -17.55 20.33
CA THR A 306 9.61 -17.79 21.65
C THR A 306 11.02 -18.42 21.54
N THR A 307 11.59 -18.46 20.35
CA THR A 307 12.93 -19.00 20.11
C THR A 307 13.86 -17.95 19.50
N GLU A 308 15.16 -18.22 19.59
CA GLU A 308 16.20 -17.40 18.95
C GLU A 308 16.12 -17.29 17.42
N ARG A 309 15.22 -18.07 16.78
CA ARG A 309 14.96 -18.03 15.33
C ARG A 309 14.12 -16.85 14.89
N PHE A 310 13.55 -16.15 15.86
CA PHE A 310 12.73 -14.97 15.62
C PHE A 310 13.44 -13.72 16.15
N ASP A 311 13.33 -12.61 15.39
CA ASP A 311 13.81 -11.30 15.84
C ASP A 311 12.85 -10.19 15.37
N MET A 312 12.82 -9.09 16.12
CA MET A 312 12.01 -7.90 15.82
C MET A 312 12.86 -6.63 15.86
N PRO A 313 13.89 -6.51 15.03
CA PRO A 313 14.69 -5.30 14.99
C PRO A 313 13.90 -4.12 14.44
N ARG A 314 14.27 -2.91 14.87
CA ARG A 314 13.79 -1.65 14.27
C ARG A 314 14.84 -1.00 13.37
N ASN A 315 15.66 -1.80 12.73
CA ASN A 315 16.65 -1.38 11.76
C ASN A 315 16.68 -2.36 10.58
N SER A 316 17.27 -1.93 9.48
CA SER A 316 17.34 -2.71 8.24
C SER A 316 18.59 -3.61 8.12
N ASP A 317 19.39 -3.77 9.19
CA ASP A 317 20.66 -4.48 9.10
C ASP A 317 20.49 -5.96 8.71
N VAL A 318 19.48 -6.63 9.28
CA VAL A 318 19.17 -8.04 8.95
C VAL A 318 18.66 -8.16 7.51
N LEU A 319 17.81 -7.22 7.09
CA LEU A 319 17.27 -7.14 5.73
C LEU A 319 18.41 -6.97 4.71
N ASN A 320 19.22 -5.93 4.86
CA ASN A 320 20.31 -5.61 3.93
C ASN A 320 21.41 -6.68 3.89
N SER A 321 21.64 -7.39 5.00
CA SER A 321 22.60 -8.48 5.07
C SER A 321 22.03 -9.86 4.69
N ALA A 322 20.76 -9.92 4.29
CA ALA A 322 20.05 -11.13 3.83
C ALA A 322 20.16 -12.33 4.81
N ARG A 323 20.03 -12.06 6.11
CA ARG A 323 20.21 -13.05 7.18
C ARG A 323 18.90 -13.64 7.74
N ALA A 324 17.76 -13.27 7.17
CA ALA A 324 16.46 -13.86 7.50
C ALA A 324 15.97 -14.75 6.36
N MET A 325 15.45 -15.95 6.68
CA MET A 325 14.77 -16.79 5.70
C MET A 325 13.47 -16.12 5.27
N PHE A 326 12.71 -15.62 6.23
CA PHE A 326 11.51 -14.83 6.04
C PHE A 326 11.65 -13.47 6.72
N TYR A 327 11.28 -12.42 6.00
CA TYR A 327 11.28 -11.05 6.54
C TYR A 327 9.95 -10.39 6.24
N VAL A 328 9.22 -10.00 7.28
CA VAL A 328 7.97 -9.24 7.14
C VAL A 328 8.32 -7.78 6.88
N ALA A 329 7.94 -7.27 5.73
CA ALA A 329 8.34 -5.98 5.21
C ALA A 329 7.14 -5.21 4.60
N SER A 330 7.42 -4.03 4.09
CA SER A 330 6.55 -3.29 3.17
C SER A 330 7.20 -3.18 1.79
N MET A 331 6.43 -2.77 0.78
CA MET A 331 7.00 -2.45 -0.54
C MET A 331 7.97 -1.27 -0.48
N GLU A 332 7.87 -0.41 0.52
CA GLU A 332 8.86 0.63 0.79
C GLU A 332 10.23 0.03 1.14
N ASP A 333 10.26 -0.98 2.01
CA ASP A 333 11.49 -1.68 2.39
C ASP A 333 12.10 -2.40 1.19
N VAL A 334 11.26 -3.02 0.32
CA VAL A 334 11.71 -3.67 -0.92
C VAL A 334 12.51 -2.72 -1.80
N GLN A 335 12.12 -1.46 -1.90
CA GLN A 335 12.82 -0.46 -2.72
C GLN A 335 14.20 -0.07 -2.19
N THR A 336 14.44 -0.26 -0.90
CA THR A 336 15.75 0.03 -0.29
C THR A 336 16.78 -1.05 -0.55
N LEU A 337 16.36 -2.23 -1.04
CA LEU A 337 17.28 -3.32 -1.36
C LEU A 337 18.19 -2.93 -2.53
N GLU A 338 19.50 -2.95 -2.30
CA GLU A 338 20.50 -2.65 -3.34
C GLU A 338 20.50 -3.71 -4.45
N ASP A 339 20.39 -4.98 -4.07
CA ASP A 339 20.26 -6.11 -5.00
C ASP A 339 18.82 -6.67 -4.93
N GLY A 340 18.03 -6.37 -5.94
CA GLY A 340 16.65 -6.85 -6.06
C GLY A 340 16.49 -8.38 -6.16
N ASN A 341 17.61 -9.13 -6.32
CA ASN A 341 17.59 -10.59 -6.45
C ASN A 341 17.86 -11.33 -5.13
N ILE A 342 18.11 -10.64 -4.03
CA ILE A 342 18.38 -11.28 -2.73
C ILE A 342 17.15 -12.01 -2.21
N TYR A 343 15.99 -11.36 -2.31
CA TYR A 343 14.70 -11.90 -1.86
C TYR A 343 13.73 -12.07 -3.03
N SER A 344 12.79 -13.00 -2.88
CA SER A 344 11.53 -13.01 -3.61
C SER A 344 10.46 -12.33 -2.77
N VAL A 345 9.52 -11.65 -3.42
CA VAL A 345 8.41 -10.93 -2.78
C VAL A 345 7.16 -11.78 -2.86
N TYR A 346 6.59 -12.14 -1.72
CA TYR A 346 5.39 -12.95 -1.61
C TYR A 346 4.30 -12.23 -0.82
N PRO A 347 3.01 -12.58 -1.00
CA PRO A 347 1.98 -12.14 -0.06
C PRO A 347 2.26 -12.71 1.33
N LEU A 348 1.70 -12.08 2.35
CA LEU A 348 1.73 -12.65 3.71
C LEU A 348 1.00 -14.00 3.71
N PRO A 349 1.45 -14.99 4.50
CA PRO A 349 0.84 -16.31 4.52
C PRO A 349 -0.58 -16.25 5.08
N LYS A 350 -1.47 -17.08 4.55
CA LYS A 350 -2.80 -17.30 5.10
C LYS A 350 -2.70 -17.97 6.47
N LEU A 351 -3.69 -17.75 7.34
CA LEU A 351 -3.76 -18.42 8.63
C LEU A 351 -3.73 -19.95 8.47
N ASP A 352 -4.54 -20.42 7.52
CA ASP A 352 -4.72 -21.83 7.17
C ASP A 352 -5.40 -21.94 5.78
N GLU A 353 -5.61 -23.15 5.29
CA GLU A 353 -6.25 -23.40 3.99
C GLU A 353 -7.74 -23.02 3.95
N THR A 354 -8.39 -22.79 5.09
CA THR A 354 -9.79 -22.33 5.13
C THR A 354 -9.94 -20.87 4.74
N GLN A 355 -8.89 -20.08 4.89
CA GLN A 355 -8.83 -18.72 4.37
C GLN A 355 -8.75 -18.78 2.84
N LYS A 356 -9.73 -18.20 2.16
CA LYS A 356 -9.85 -18.29 0.69
C LYS A 356 -8.79 -17.45 -0.01
N GLU A 357 -8.74 -16.15 0.32
CA GLU A 357 -7.93 -15.17 -0.37
C GLU A 357 -6.74 -14.74 0.49
N TYR A 358 -5.65 -14.37 -0.15
CA TYR A 358 -4.60 -13.60 0.50
C TYR A 358 -5.13 -12.23 0.90
N ARG A 359 -4.56 -11.64 1.94
CA ARG A 359 -4.82 -10.27 2.34
C ARG A 359 -3.52 -9.51 2.49
N THR A 360 -3.40 -8.41 1.77
CA THR A 360 -2.29 -7.49 1.87
C THR A 360 -2.78 -6.20 2.51
N ILE A 361 -2.38 -5.96 3.74
CA ILE A 361 -2.69 -4.71 4.43
C ILE A 361 -1.63 -3.66 4.12
N SER A 362 -2.04 -2.41 4.03
CA SER A 362 -1.08 -1.31 3.99
C SER A 362 -0.60 -0.96 5.39
N HIS A 363 0.67 -0.60 5.54
CA HIS A 363 1.12 0.05 6.77
C HIS A 363 0.50 1.45 6.88
N ASN A 364 0.69 2.13 8.01
CA ASN A 364 -0.13 3.30 8.34
C ASN A 364 0.18 4.58 7.54
N SER A 365 1.23 4.62 6.72
CA SER A 365 1.66 5.84 6.03
C SER A 365 1.07 6.00 4.62
N TYR A 366 -0.16 5.57 4.39
CA TYR A 366 -0.88 5.84 3.15
C TYR A 366 -1.89 6.97 3.30
N ASP A 367 -2.23 7.58 2.16
CA ASP A 367 -3.09 8.74 2.10
C ASP A 367 -4.58 8.38 2.22
N THR A 368 -5.30 9.15 3.02
CA THR A 368 -6.75 9.13 3.10
C THR A 368 -7.31 10.50 2.81
N TRP A 369 -8.31 10.54 1.94
CA TRP A 369 -8.92 11.76 1.46
C TRP A 369 -10.28 11.96 2.10
N CYS A 370 -10.53 13.15 2.61
CA CYS A 370 -11.80 13.53 3.23
C CYS A 370 -12.11 15.01 2.99
N ILE A 371 -13.37 15.37 3.16
CA ILE A 371 -13.88 16.72 2.93
C ILE A 371 -14.34 17.30 4.26
N PRO A 372 -13.77 18.45 4.70
CA PRO A 372 -14.23 19.08 5.92
C PRO A 372 -15.67 19.62 5.75
N THR A 373 -16.44 19.61 6.86
CA THR A 373 -17.81 20.17 6.86
C THR A 373 -17.85 21.66 6.53
N THR A 374 -16.71 22.33 6.66
CA THR A 374 -16.52 23.76 6.38
C THR A 374 -16.10 24.07 4.95
N ALA A 375 -15.86 23.04 4.10
CA ALA A 375 -15.54 23.25 2.69
C ALA A 375 -16.62 24.08 2.00
N ALA A 376 -16.21 25.10 1.26
CA ALA A 376 -17.11 26.04 0.62
C ALA A 376 -18.00 25.40 -0.47
N ASN A 377 -17.43 24.43 -1.22
CA ASN A 377 -18.15 23.64 -2.21
C ASN A 377 -17.68 22.18 -2.12
N ARG A 378 -18.46 21.34 -1.45
CA ARG A 378 -18.14 19.94 -1.19
C ARG A 378 -18.17 19.09 -2.48
N GLU A 379 -19.04 19.44 -3.43
CA GLU A 379 -19.12 18.76 -4.74
C GLU A 379 -17.87 19.02 -5.59
N ASP A 380 -17.30 20.24 -5.56
CA ASP A 380 -16.02 20.53 -6.20
C ASP A 380 -14.87 19.77 -5.54
N SER A 381 -14.89 19.70 -4.22
CA SER A 381 -13.88 18.93 -3.45
C SER A 381 -13.93 17.44 -3.78
N ALA A 382 -15.13 16.86 -3.84
CA ALA A 382 -15.33 15.45 -4.18
C ALA A 382 -14.88 15.13 -5.61
N LEU A 383 -15.19 16.02 -6.55
CA LEU A 383 -14.75 15.91 -7.95
C LEU A 383 -13.21 15.94 -8.06
N VAL A 384 -12.53 16.77 -7.27
CA VAL A 384 -11.06 16.80 -7.24
C VAL A 384 -10.49 15.49 -6.69
N ILE A 385 -11.07 14.93 -5.63
CA ILE A 385 -10.67 13.62 -5.07
C ILE A 385 -10.82 12.50 -6.11
N GLU A 386 -11.94 12.49 -6.84
CA GLU A 386 -12.17 11.58 -7.98
C GLU A 386 -11.10 11.74 -9.05
N GLY A 387 -10.81 12.98 -9.40
CA GLY A 387 -9.78 13.32 -10.41
C GLY A 387 -8.39 12.82 -10.03
N PHE A 388 -7.99 12.95 -8.75
CA PHE A 388 -6.73 12.39 -8.25
C PHE A 388 -6.72 10.86 -8.38
N ALA A 389 -7.76 10.18 -7.89
CA ALA A 389 -7.83 8.72 -7.88
C ALA A 389 -7.83 8.13 -9.30
N SER A 390 -8.61 8.70 -10.22
CA SER A 390 -8.66 8.27 -11.62
C SER A 390 -7.36 8.54 -12.36
N SER A 391 -6.68 9.66 -12.09
CA SER A 391 -5.37 9.96 -12.67
C SER A 391 -4.30 9.01 -12.16
N ASP A 392 -4.25 8.75 -10.86
CA ASP A 392 -3.31 7.78 -10.27
C ASP A 392 -3.49 6.39 -10.88
N TYR A 393 -4.73 5.95 -11.08
CA TYR A 393 -5.05 4.65 -11.69
C TYR A 393 -4.50 4.51 -13.12
N ARG A 394 -4.62 5.56 -13.94
CA ARG A 394 -4.19 5.53 -15.34
C ARG A 394 -2.70 5.78 -15.55
N THR A 395 -2.06 6.53 -14.66
CA THR A 395 -0.68 7.00 -14.85
C THR A 395 0.28 6.49 -13.81
N LEU A 396 0.10 6.86 -12.54
CA LEU A 396 1.09 6.60 -11.50
C LEU A 396 1.15 5.14 -11.07
N ALA A 397 0.01 4.45 -10.98
CA ALA A 397 0.00 3.05 -10.57
C ALA A 397 0.67 2.13 -11.59
N PRO A 398 0.39 2.19 -12.91
CA PRO A 398 1.11 1.42 -13.90
C PRO A 398 2.61 1.73 -13.90
N LEU A 399 2.96 3.00 -13.85
CA LEU A 399 4.34 3.44 -13.85
C LEU A 399 5.13 2.90 -12.68
N TYR A 400 4.61 3.07 -11.48
CA TYR A 400 5.30 2.74 -10.26
C TYR A 400 5.32 1.23 -10.02
N TYR A 401 4.16 0.58 -10.15
CA TYR A 401 4.02 -0.84 -9.87
C TYR A 401 4.59 -1.70 -10.99
N GLU A 402 4.11 -1.53 -12.24
CA GLU A 402 4.51 -2.37 -13.36
C GLU A 402 5.96 -2.12 -13.77
N ASN A 403 6.33 -0.85 -13.98
CA ASN A 403 7.65 -0.53 -14.54
C ASN A 403 8.76 -0.48 -13.50
N ARG A 404 8.48 -0.06 -12.25
CA ARG A 404 9.53 0.09 -11.24
C ARG A 404 9.64 -1.11 -10.31
N LEU A 405 8.54 -1.54 -9.68
CA LEU A 405 8.58 -2.62 -8.70
C LEU A 405 8.63 -3.98 -9.37
N LYS A 406 7.65 -4.30 -10.20
CA LYS A 406 7.49 -5.61 -10.82
C LYS A 406 8.70 -5.98 -11.68
N ILE A 407 9.16 -5.11 -12.62
CA ILE A 407 10.33 -5.39 -13.46
C ILE A 407 11.61 -5.56 -12.64
N ARG A 408 11.78 -4.77 -11.58
CA ARG A 408 13.03 -4.82 -10.79
C ARG A 408 13.11 -6.01 -9.85
N TYR A 409 11.99 -6.44 -9.27
CA TYR A 409 11.96 -7.41 -8.18
C TYR A 409 11.30 -8.75 -8.54
N SER A 410 10.62 -8.89 -9.69
CA SER A 410 10.24 -10.18 -10.22
C SER A 410 11.38 -10.75 -11.08
N LYS A 411 11.77 -11.98 -10.78
CA LYS A 411 12.88 -12.64 -11.48
C LYS A 411 12.47 -13.25 -12.82
N ASP A 412 11.18 -13.58 -12.93
CA ASP A 412 10.57 -14.28 -14.04
C ASP A 412 9.05 -14.01 -14.09
N GLU A 413 8.35 -14.70 -14.97
CA GLU A 413 6.89 -14.57 -15.13
C GLU A 413 6.13 -15.00 -13.87
N ILE A 414 6.60 -16.03 -13.17
CA ILE A 414 5.97 -16.51 -11.91
C ILE A 414 6.08 -15.44 -10.83
N GLY A 415 7.27 -14.87 -10.64
CA GLY A 415 7.48 -13.76 -9.72
C GLY A 415 6.60 -12.55 -10.05
N ALA A 416 6.36 -12.29 -11.35
CA ALA A 416 5.47 -11.22 -11.78
C ALA A 416 4.00 -11.50 -11.41
N GLU A 417 3.53 -12.75 -11.57
CA GLU A 417 2.18 -13.16 -11.17
C GLU A 417 1.99 -13.07 -9.65
N ILE A 418 2.99 -13.47 -8.88
CA ILE A 418 2.96 -13.34 -7.41
C ILE A 418 2.90 -11.86 -6.98
N PHE A 419 3.60 -10.98 -7.67
CA PHE A 419 3.47 -9.53 -7.45
C PHE A 419 2.03 -9.05 -7.69
N ASP A 420 1.38 -9.54 -8.75
CA ASP A 420 -0.02 -9.20 -9.03
C ASP A 420 -0.96 -9.71 -7.92
N ILE A 421 -0.70 -10.88 -7.35
CA ILE A 421 -1.45 -11.38 -6.18
C ILE A 421 -1.32 -10.41 -5.00
N VAL A 422 -0.11 -9.91 -4.68
CA VAL A 422 0.11 -8.92 -3.61
C VAL A 422 -0.74 -7.68 -3.85
N ARG A 423 -0.74 -7.13 -5.06
CA ARG A 423 -1.48 -5.92 -5.39
C ARG A 423 -2.99 -6.11 -5.33
N HIS A 424 -3.50 -7.18 -5.94
CA HIS A 424 -4.93 -7.44 -6.00
C HIS A 424 -5.53 -7.88 -4.66
N SER A 425 -4.70 -8.37 -3.74
CA SER A 425 -5.11 -8.72 -2.38
C SER A 425 -5.09 -7.54 -1.39
N ALA A 426 -4.83 -6.31 -1.88
CA ALA A 426 -4.86 -5.11 -1.05
C ALA A 426 -6.22 -4.95 -0.34
N TYR A 427 -6.18 -4.78 0.98
CA TYR A 427 -7.35 -4.82 1.84
C TYR A 427 -7.38 -3.63 2.79
N LEU A 428 -8.48 -2.90 2.80
CA LEU A 428 -8.74 -1.82 3.74
C LEU A 428 -9.56 -2.37 4.91
N ASP A 429 -9.13 -2.08 6.14
CA ASP A 429 -9.75 -2.59 7.38
C ASP A 429 -10.20 -1.44 8.27
N PHE A 430 -11.48 -1.46 8.69
CA PHE A 430 -12.04 -0.41 9.54
C PHE A 430 -11.38 -0.35 10.92
N GLY A 431 -11.12 -1.51 11.54
CA GLY A 431 -10.46 -1.56 12.84
C GLY A 431 -9.06 -0.95 12.79
N ARG A 432 -8.34 -1.19 11.70
CA ARG A 432 -7.00 -0.64 11.48
C ARG A 432 -7.01 0.87 11.32
N ILE A 433 -7.84 1.42 10.44
CA ILE A 433 -7.89 2.87 10.21
C ILE A 433 -8.44 3.61 11.44
N ALA A 434 -9.32 2.98 12.20
CA ALA A 434 -9.86 3.52 13.45
C ALA A 434 -8.97 3.25 14.67
N SER A 435 -7.83 2.56 14.52
CA SER A 435 -6.97 2.10 15.63
C SER A 435 -6.60 3.22 16.60
N ALA A 436 -6.25 4.40 16.10
CA ALA A 436 -5.92 5.57 16.94
C ALA A 436 -7.09 6.02 17.85
N THR A 437 -8.32 5.90 17.37
CA THR A 437 -9.54 6.26 18.10
C THR A 437 -10.03 5.11 18.99
N LEU A 438 -9.79 3.87 18.56
CA LEU A 438 -10.14 2.66 19.33
C LEU A 438 -9.21 2.42 20.52
N GLY A 439 -8.03 3.06 20.57
CA GLY A 439 -7.06 2.89 21.67
C GLY A 439 -5.97 1.85 21.36
N VAL A 440 -5.65 1.67 20.07
CA VAL A 440 -4.59 0.77 19.57
C VAL A 440 -4.85 -0.69 19.97
N MET A 441 -5.91 -1.28 19.41
CA MET A 441 -6.35 -2.64 19.71
C MET A 441 -5.33 -3.74 19.32
N GLU A 442 -4.29 -3.40 18.57
CA GLU A 442 -3.19 -4.28 18.20
C GLU A 442 -2.26 -4.59 19.38
N VAL A 443 -2.22 -3.75 20.43
CA VAL A 443 -1.31 -3.92 21.58
C VAL A 443 -1.40 -5.30 22.24
N PRO A 444 -2.57 -5.88 22.53
CA PRO A 444 -2.65 -7.22 23.10
C PRO A 444 -1.99 -8.31 22.24
N ILE A 445 -2.09 -8.20 20.90
CA ILE A 445 -1.43 -9.13 19.96
C ILE A 445 0.08 -8.92 19.97
N ARG A 446 0.54 -7.68 19.82
CA ARG A 446 1.97 -7.34 19.83
C ARG A 446 2.64 -7.79 21.12
N SER A 447 1.98 -7.61 22.27
CA SER A 447 2.52 -7.96 23.57
C SER A 447 2.81 -9.47 23.75
N CYS A 448 2.15 -10.32 22.95
CA CYS A 448 2.42 -11.75 22.94
C CYS A 448 3.88 -12.08 22.56
N PHE A 449 4.52 -11.20 21.77
CA PHE A 449 5.80 -11.50 21.14
C PHE A 449 6.93 -10.53 21.56
N TRP A 450 6.67 -9.64 22.53
CA TRP A 450 7.66 -8.64 22.98
C TRP A 450 8.65 -9.14 24.03
N TYR A 451 8.37 -10.25 24.70
CA TYR A 451 9.13 -10.64 25.87
C TYR A 451 9.60 -12.09 25.79
N GLU A 452 10.83 -12.32 26.20
CA GLU A 452 11.48 -13.63 26.30
C GLU A 452 11.03 -14.47 27.52
N GLU A 453 10.06 -13.99 28.31
CA GLU A 453 9.67 -14.64 29.56
C GLU A 453 8.74 -15.85 29.34
N GLU A 454 8.78 -16.81 30.27
CA GLU A 454 8.04 -18.09 30.30
C GLU A 454 6.50 -17.98 30.30
N VAL A 455 5.93 -16.76 30.25
CA VAL A 455 4.47 -16.58 30.19
C VAL A 455 4.00 -16.94 28.79
N GLN A 456 3.08 -17.89 28.73
CA GLN A 456 2.48 -18.33 27.45
C GLN A 456 1.86 -17.14 26.71
N CYS A 457 2.18 -17.00 25.44
CA CYS A 457 1.68 -15.90 24.59
C CYS A 457 0.16 -15.75 24.67
N THR A 458 -0.58 -16.87 24.69
CA THR A 458 -2.04 -16.87 24.81
C THR A 458 -2.54 -16.25 26.11
N ASP A 459 -1.90 -16.60 27.26
CA ASP A 459 -2.30 -16.05 28.56
C ASP A 459 -2.02 -14.55 28.64
N ARG A 460 -0.91 -14.10 28.05
CA ARG A 460 -0.58 -12.68 27.96
C ARG A 460 -1.61 -11.93 27.11
N TYR A 461 -1.98 -12.46 25.96
CA TYR A 461 -3.04 -11.91 25.12
C TYR A 461 -4.35 -11.76 25.90
N ILE A 462 -4.81 -12.83 26.56
CA ILE A 462 -6.05 -12.84 27.32
C ILE A 462 -6.03 -11.79 28.44
N THR A 463 -4.90 -11.71 29.16
CA THR A 463 -4.71 -10.73 30.25
C THR A 463 -4.78 -9.30 29.70
N GLN A 464 -3.97 -8.98 28.70
CA GLN A 464 -3.90 -7.65 28.11
C GLN A 464 -5.23 -7.23 27.47
N LEU A 465 -5.90 -8.16 26.78
CA LEU A 465 -7.22 -7.91 26.23
C LEU A 465 -8.22 -7.65 27.37
N GLY A 466 -8.23 -8.45 28.43
CA GLY A 466 -9.13 -8.32 29.57
C GLY A 466 -9.01 -6.97 30.29
N GLU A 467 -7.78 -6.47 30.44
CA GLU A 467 -7.52 -5.15 31.03
C GLU A 467 -8.09 -3.99 30.19
N ASN A 468 -8.10 -4.13 28.86
CA ASN A 468 -8.42 -3.03 27.95
C ASN A 468 -9.79 -3.15 27.26
N ILE A 469 -10.46 -4.30 27.33
CA ILE A 469 -11.68 -4.57 26.54
C ILE A 469 -12.81 -3.57 26.77
N ASN A 470 -12.99 -3.09 28.00
CA ASN A 470 -14.04 -2.11 28.31
C ASN A 470 -13.74 -0.73 27.69
N MET A 471 -12.48 -0.35 27.61
CA MET A 471 -12.05 0.86 26.92
C MET A 471 -12.35 0.74 25.42
N TYR A 472 -11.94 -0.37 24.79
CA TYR A 472 -12.17 -0.63 23.36
C TYR A 472 -13.66 -0.61 23.01
N LYS A 473 -14.51 -1.27 23.84
CA LYS A 473 -15.98 -1.25 23.69
C LYS A 473 -16.57 0.15 23.76
N THR A 474 -16.09 0.95 24.71
CA THR A 474 -16.54 2.33 24.88
C THR A 474 -16.13 3.18 23.67
N SER A 475 -14.91 3.01 23.20
CA SER A 475 -14.38 3.71 22.03
C SER A 475 -15.16 3.33 20.77
N LEU A 476 -15.37 2.04 20.49
CA LEU A 476 -16.16 1.60 19.34
C LEU A 476 -17.57 2.15 19.37
N LYS A 477 -18.25 2.02 20.51
CA LYS A 477 -19.61 2.57 20.69
C LYS A 477 -19.65 4.09 20.43
N SER A 478 -18.63 4.80 20.86
CA SER A 478 -18.50 6.24 20.62
C SER A 478 -18.35 6.54 19.13
N ILE A 479 -17.44 5.82 18.43
CA ILE A 479 -17.24 5.99 17.01
C ILE A 479 -18.54 5.73 16.23
N LEU A 480 -19.19 4.59 16.45
CA LEU A 480 -20.42 4.22 15.75
C LEU A 480 -21.53 5.27 15.96
N LYS A 481 -21.65 5.80 17.20
CA LYS A 481 -22.57 6.89 17.48
C LYS A 481 -22.29 8.15 16.66
N TYR A 482 -21.01 8.49 16.41
CA TYR A 482 -20.67 9.65 15.60
C TYR A 482 -20.98 9.41 14.12
N TYR A 483 -20.77 8.19 13.62
CA TYR A 483 -21.17 7.83 12.26
C TYR A 483 -22.67 7.99 12.06
N GLU A 484 -23.48 7.48 12.98
CA GLU A 484 -24.95 7.63 12.96
C GLU A 484 -25.39 9.10 13.08
N MET A 485 -24.80 9.84 14.04
CA MET A 485 -25.19 11.22 14.35
C MET A 485 -24.94 12.19 13.20
N TYR A 486 -23.92 11.96 12.40
CA TYR A 486 -23.48 12.89 11.34
C TYR A 486 -23.71 12.34 9.93
N SER A 487 -24.43 11.24 9.78
CA SER A 487 -24.69 10.60 8.46
C SER A 487 -25.33 11.54 7.43
N ASP A 488 -26.09 12.54 7.88
CA ASP A 488 -26.75 13.53 7.02
C ASP A 488 -25.87 14.72 6.61
N ARG A 489 -24.59 14.78 7.04
CA ARG A 489 -23.70 15.94 6.81
C ARG A 489 -22.87 15.84 5.56
#